data_d4fd78ff0daf118b90f21c9c05cefdf1
#
_entry.id   d4fd78ff0daf118b90f21c9c05cefdf1
#
_cell.length_a   1.000
_cell.length_b   1.000
_cell.length_c   1.000
_cell.angle_alpha   90.00
_cell.angle_beta   90.00
_cell.angle_gamma   90.00
#
_symmetry.space_group_name_H-M   'P 1'
#
loop_
_entity.id
_entity.type
_entity.pdbx_description
1 polymer ?
#
loop_
_entity_poly.entity_id
_entity_poly.type
_entity_poly.pdbx_seq_one_letter_code
_entity_poly.pdbx_strand_id
1 'polypeptide(L)'
;MLGGKYMFVSTSMSLWETLRGRMTGSGGSGPAVQLGRGENVYSSGQCDNSLYLVEEGQVKIVSGSLDGKRCLLSICVEGEFFGELGILQGMRMDTATAMKRSVLRKLSAAHVAAVLQDLDNAEEFALHLMEQLSSQQRLIANMVTMNCEQRLAVTLLDLARKVGRRQGVELRMERRVTHEELSEMVGTTRSRVGYFLKRFSDEGLLVHSGSGQLTVHETRLACYVAKV
;
A
#
# COMPACT_ATOMS: atom_id res chain seq x y z
N MET A 1 13.13 -9.88 25.21
CA MET A 1 13.93 -10.28 24.05
C MET A 1 13.01 -10.94 23.04
N LEU A 2 12.50 -10.22 22.09
CA LEU A 2 11.91 -10.75 20.84
C LEU A 2 12.12 -9.68 19.78
N GLY A 3 13.38 -9.60 19.30
CA GLY A 3 13.73 -8.83 18.11
C GLY A 3 13.25 -9.61 16.87
N GLY A 4 11.97 -9.52 16.58
CA GLY A 4 11.44 -9.95 15.29
C GLY A 4 11.99 -9.04 14.20
N LYS A 5 13.00 -9.47 13.49
CA LYS A 5 13.37 -8.95 12.17
C LYS A 5 12.14 -9.10 11.28
N TYR A 6 11.31 -8.06 11.21
CA TYR A 6 10.37 -7.93 10.10
C TYR A 6 11.18 -7.55 8.86
N MET A 7 11.77 -8.56 8.28
CA MET A 7 12.28 -8.52 6.94
C MET A 7 11.02 -8.45 6.06
N PHE A 8 10.71 -7.27 5.52
CA PHE A 8 9.92 -7.17 4.30
C PHE A 8 10.73 -7.86 3.20
N VAL A 9 10.76 -9.18 3.24
CA VAL A 9 11.23 -9.97 2.11
C VAL A 9 10.11 -9.81 1.09
N SER A 10 10.41 -9.20 -0.01
CA SER A 10 9.58 -9.21 -1.21
C SER A 10 9.45 -10.67 -1.67
N THR A 11 8.58 -11.41 -1.01
CA THR A 11 8.23 -12.79 -1.36
C THR A 11 7.56 -12.85 -2.74
N SER A 12 7.10 -11.70 -3.23
CA SER A 12 6.40 -11.57 -4.51
C SER A 12 7.32 -11.55 -5.75
N MET A 13 8.64 -11.52 -5.61
CA MET A 13 9.51 -11.39 -6.81
C MET A 13 9.46 -12.60 -7.73
N SER A 14 9.32 -13.82 -7.20
CA SER A 14 9.29 -15.05 -8.02
C SER A 14 7.93 -15.23 -8.68
N LEU A 15 6.83 -15.04 -7.96
CA LEU A 15 5.49 -15.02 -8.55
C LEU A 15 5.36 -13.87 -9.58
N TRP A 16 5.92 -12.70 -9.26
CA TRP A 16 5.96 -11.56 -10.17
C TRP A 16 6.75 -11.88 -11.44
N GLU A 17 7.94 -12.50 -11.32
CA GLU A 17 8.77 -12.92 -12.46
C GLU A 17 8.08 -14.03 -13.27
N THR A 18 7.39 -14.95 -12.62
CA THR A 18 6.63 -16.02 -13.29
C THR A 18 5.42 -15.45 -14.03
N LEU A 19 4.66 -14.55 -13.41
CA LEU A 19 3.56 -13.88 -14.07
C LEU A 19 4.06 -12.99 -15.22
N ARG A 20 5.19 -12.32 -15.07
CA ARG A 20 5.84 -11.55 -16.13
C ARG A 20 6.44 -12.43 -17.20
N GLY A 21 7.13 -13.51 -16.84
CA GLY A 21 7.81 -14.42 -17.76
C GLY A 21 6.86 -15.26 -18.62
N ARG A 22 5.77 -15.75 -18.06
CA ARG A 22 4.71 -16.45 -18.81
C ARG A 22 3.87 -15.52 -19.68
N MET A 23 3.97 -14.22 -19.46
CA MET A 23 3.30 -13.19 -20.25
C MET A 23 3.99 -12.89 -21.59
N THR A 24 5.28 -13.25 -21.75
CA THR A 24 6.03 -13.08 -23.01
C THR A 24 5.84 -14.25 -23.99
N GLY A 25 5.22 -15.36 -23.54
CA GLY A 25 4.80 -16.47 -24.40
C GLY A 25 3.43 -16.20 -25.01
N SER A 26 3.20 -16.62 -26.23
CA SER A 26 2.06 -16.33 -27.13
C SER A 26 0.66 -16.75 -26.67
N GLY A 27 0.33 -16.61 -25.38
CA GLY A 27 -0.97 -17.07 -24.86
C GLY A 27 -1.41 -16.45 -23.56
N GLY A 28 -1.38 -15.11 -23.36
CA GLY A 28 -2.17 -14.61 -22.25
C GLY A 28 -1.69 -13.44 -21.39
N SER A 29 -0.77 -12.63 -21.85
CA SER A 29 -0.51 -11.38 -21.11
C SER A 29 -1.69 -10.43 -21.28
N GLY A 30 -2.39 -10.15 -20.18
CA GLY A 30 -3.38 -9.10 -20.15
C GLY A 30 -2.79 -7.76 -20.59
N PRO A 31 -3.60 -6.83 -21.10
CA PRO A 31 -3.11 -5.55 -21.61
C PRO A 31 -2.42 -4.76 -20.51
N ALA A 32 -1.31 -4.08 -20.87
CA ALA A 32 -0.73 -3.07 -20.02
C ALA A 32 -1.69 -1.86 -19.98
N VAL A 33 -2.03 -1.42 -18.78
CA VAL A 33 -2.87 -0.23 -18.55
C VAL A 33 -1.95 0.88 -18.07
N GLN A 34 -1.85 1.96 -18.84
CA GLN A 34 -1.11 3.16 -18.47
C GLN A 34 -2.06 4.19 -17.88
N LEU A 35 -1.68 4.73 -16.73
CA LEU A 35 -2.49 5.68 -15.98
C LEU A 35 -1.67 6.91 -15.59
N GLY A 36 -2.28 8.07 -15.77
CA GLY A 36 -1.80 9.32 -15.22
C GLY A 36 -2.13 9.44 -13.73
N ARG A 37 -1.50 10.40 -13.07
CA ARG A 37 -1.79 10.70 -11.67
C ARG A 37 -3.25 11.11 -11.47
N GLY A 38 -3.93 10.47 -10.52
CA GLY A 38 -5.32 10.73 -10.16
C GLY A 38 -6.34 9.95 -10.99
N GLU A 39 -5.91 9.19 -11.99
CA GLU A 39 -6.81 8.33 -12.77
C GLU A 39 -7.16 7.06 -12.00
N ASN A 40 -8.42 6.65 -12.09
CA ASN A 40 -8.89 5.43 -11.46
C ASN A 40 -8.57 4.21 -12.33
N VAL A 41 -8.03 3.18 -11.70
CA VAL A 41 -7.91 1.84 -12.28
C VAL A 41 -9.28 1.20 -12.38
N TYR A 42 -10.05 1.32 -11.29
CA TYR A 42 -11.46 0.95 -11.17
C TYR A 42 -12.11 1.74 -10.03
N SER A 43 -13.42 1.77 -10.02
CA SER A 43 -14.23 2.42 -8.98
C SER A 43 -15.12 1.41 -8.26
N SER A 44 -15.43 1.69 -7.00
CA SER A 44 -16.38 0.90 -6.22
C SER A 44 -17.71 0.75 -6.97
N GLY A 45 -18.29 -0.45 -6.92
CA GLY A 45 -19.53 -0.82 -7.63
C GLY A 45 -19.32 -1.29 -9.08
N GLN A 46 -18.14 -1.19 -9.66
CA GLN A 46 -17.87 -1.74 -10.99
C GLN A 46 -17.81 -3.27 -10.98
N CYS A 47 -18.44 -3.91 -11.97
CA CYS A 47 -18.30 -5.34 -12.22
C CYS A 47 -16.94 -5.60 -12.90
N ASP A 48 -15.98 -6.07 -12.15
CA ASP A 48 -14.64 -6.43 -12.65
C ASP A 48 -14.02 -7.46 -11.70
N ASN A 49 -13.64 -8.61 -12.25
CA ASN A 49 -13.02 -9.73 -11.54
C ASN A 49 -11.53 -9.89 -11.87
N SER A 50 -10.88 -8.84 -12.32
CA SER A 50 -9.46 -8.87 -12.66
C SER A 50 -8.57 -8.60 -11.46
N LEU A 51 -7.40 -9.23 -11.44
CA LEU A 51 -6.28 -8.86 -10.57
C LEU A 51 -5.40 -7.85 -11.31
N TYR A 52 -4.78 -6.96 -10.58
CA TYR A 52 -3.84 -5.99 -11.15
C TYR A 52 -2.47 -6.14 -10.50
N LEU A 53 -1.42 -6.15 -11.33
CA LEU A 53 -0.03 -6.10 -10.91
C LEU A 53 0.53 -4.70 -11.19
N VAL A 54 1.19 -4.09 -10.22
CA VAL A 54 1.90 -2.82 -10.43
C VAL A 54 3.26 -3.10 -11.07
N GLU A 55 3.42 -2.78 -12.35
CA GLU A 55 4.71 -2.89 -13.06
C GLU A 55 5.59 -1.67 -12.80
N GLU A 56 4.98 -0.49 -12.75
CA GLU A 56 5.62 0.77 -12.39
C GLU A 56 4.61 1.67 -11.68
N GLY A 57 5.07 2.47 -10.76
CA GLY A 57 4.23 3.49 -10.16
C GLY A 57 3.76 3.19 -8.75
N GLN A 58 2.59 3.73 -8.41
CA GLN A 58 1.95 3.56 -7.10
C GLN A 58 0.44 3.73 -7.24
N VAL A 59 -0.32 2.85 -6.61
CA VAL A 59 -1.78 2.87 -6.60
C VAL A 59 -2.27 2.87 -5.16
N LYS A 60 -3.22 3.74 -4.84
CA LYS A 60 -3.92 3.74 -3.55
C LYS A 60 -5.26 3.03 -3.66
N ILE A 61 -5.60 2.26 -2.66
CA ILE A 61 -6.86 1.57 -2.50
C ILE A 61 -7.65 2.27 -1.40
N VAL A 62 -8.83 2.78 -1.74
CA VAL A 62 -9.65 3.58 -0.84
C VAL A 62 -11.07 2.98 -0.77
N SER A 63 -11.52 2.70 0.44
CA SER A 63 -12.93 2.41 0.72
C SER A 63 -13.65 3.70 1.09
N GLY A 64 -14.86 3.87 0.62
CA GLY A 64 -15.72 4.99 0.94
C GLY A 64 -17.04 4.55 1.54
N SER A 65 -17.60 5.34 2.45
CA SER A 65 -18.94 5.15 2.98
C SER A 65 -19.94 6.07 2.26
N LEU A 66 -21.22 5.77 2.39
CA LEU A 66 -22.31 6.55 1.77
C LEU A 66 -22.37 8.01 2.27
N ASP A 67 -21.90 8.28 3.47
CA ASP A 67 -21.80 9.63 4.05
C ASP A 67 -20.53 10.39 3.64
N GLY A 68 -19.77 9.85 2.67
CA GLY A 68 -18.59 10.48 2.08
C GLY A 68 -17.31 10.35 2.87
N LYS A 69 -17.29 9.58 3.97
CA LYS A 69 -16.04 9.28 4.68
C LYS A 69 -15.19 8.32 3.84
N ARG A 70 -13.89 8.51 3.89
CA ARG A 70 -12.92 7.72 3.13
C ARG A 70 -11.91 7.09 4.06
N CYS A 71 -11.56 5.85 3.77
CA CYS A 71 -10.49 5.10 4.44
C CYS A 71 -9.49 4.64 3.39
N LEU A 72 -8.24 5.09 3.51
CA LEU A 72 -7.16 4.59 2.66
C LEU A 72 -6.69 3.27 3.26
N LEU A 73 -7.01 2.17 2.58
CA LEU A 73 -6.74 0.81 3.03
C LEU A 73 -5.29 0.40 2.80
N SER A 74 -4.74 0.71 1.60
CA SER A 74 -3.37 0.37 1.24
C SER A 74 -2.83 1.28 0.13
N ILE A 75 -1.50 1.29 0.01
CA ILE A 75 -0.77 1.81 -1.14
C ILE A 75 0.00 0.65 -1.74
N CYS A 76 -0.30 0.30 -2.99
CA CYS A 76 0.40 -0.74 -3.73
C CYS A 76 1.54 -0.12 -4.53
N VAL A 77 2.71 -0.74 -4.46
CA VAL A 77 3.94 -0.34 -5.16
C VAL A 77 4.35 -1.38 -6.19
N GLU A 78 5.41 -1.09 -6.95
CA GLU A 78 5.98 -2.02 -7.93
C GLU A 78 6.20 -3.42 -7.36
N GLY A 79 5.75 -4.44 -8.08
CA GLY A 79 5.78 -5.85 -7.69
C GLY A 79 4.59 -6.30 -6.81
N GLU A 80 3.70 -5.41 -6.40
CA GLU A 80 2.53 -5.77 -5.60
C GLU A 80 1.26 -5.96 -6.45
N PHE A 81 0.40 -6.88 -5.99
CA PHE A 81 -0.92 -7.13 -6.56
C PHE A 81 -2.01 -6.41 -5.78
N PHE A 82 -3.11 -6.14 -6.44
CA PHE A 82 -4.33 -5.63 -5.82
C PHE A 82 -5.57 -5.98 -6.63
N GLY A 83 -6.74 -5.88 -6.01
CA GLY A 83 -8.03 -6.17 -6.63
C GLY A 83 -8.47 -7.63 -6.51
N GLU A 84 -7.83 -8.40 -5.64
CA GLU A 84 -8.10 -9.82 -5.38
C GLU A 84 -9.54 -10.06 -4.89
N LEU A 85 -10.14 -9.13 -4.13
CA LEU A 85 -11.53 -9.22 -3.69
C LEU A 85 -12.52 -9.21 -4.87
N GLY A 86 -12.18 -8.56 -5.98
CA GLY A 86 -12.97 -8.56 -7.19
C GLY A 86 -13.10 -9.95 -7.81
N ILE A 87 -12.05 -10.79 -7.69
CA ILE A 87 -12.10 -12.18 -8.17
C ILE A 87 -13.15 -12.98 -7.39
N LEU A 88 -13.21 -12.76 -6.08
CA LEU A 88 -14.14 -13.49 -5.20
C LEU A 88 -15.59 -13.01 -5.35
N GLN A 89 -15.79 -11.71 -5.45
CA GLN A 89 -17.11 -11.09 -5.36
C GLN A 89 -17.70 -10.69 -6.72
N GLY A 90 -16.89 -10.66 -7.79
CA GLY A 90 -17.29 -10.20 -9.12
C GLY A 90 -17.53 -8.69 -9.24
N MET A 91 -17.44 -7.95 -8.12
CA MET A 91 -17.70 -6.52 -8.03
C MET A 91 -16.63 -5.85 -7.14
N ARG A 92 -16.28 -4.62 -7.46
CA ARG A 92 -15.31 -3.82 -6.70
C ARG A 92 -15.95 -3.21 -5.46
N MET A 93 -15.37 -3.48 -4.29
CA MET A 93 -15.82 -2.91 -3.01
C MET A 93 -15.09 -1.63 -2.62
N ASP A 94 -14.03 -1.29 -3.36
CA ASP A 94 -13.16 -0.16 -3.16
C ASP A 94 -12.84 0.55 -4.49
N THR A 95 -12.12 1.66 -4.40
CA THR A 95 -11.64 2.42 -5.57
C THR A 95 -10.12 2.40 -5.56
N ALA A 96 -9.54 1.99 -6.68
CA ALA A 96 -8.10 2.03 -6.92
C ALA A 96 -7.74 3.23 -7.79
N THR A 97 -6.80 4.08 -7.32
CA THR A 97 -6.41 5.31 -8.00
C THR A 97 -4.90 5.42 -8.10
N ALA A 98 -4.39 5.73 -9.29
CA ALA A 98 -2.96 5.98 -9.51
C ALA A 98 -2.48 7.24 -8.78
N MET A 99 -1.45 7.11 -7.95
CA MET A 99 -0.88 8.23 -7.16
C MET A 99 0.18 9.01 -7.94
N LYS A 100 0.79 8.40 -8.94
CA LYS A 100 1.72 8.97 -9.93
C LYS A 100 1.49 8.28 -11.27
N ARG A 101 2.20 8.66 -12.33
CA ARG A 101 2.18 7.86 -13.56
C ARG A 101 2.50 6.42 -13.23
N SER A 102 1.65 5.51 -13.66
CA SER A 102 1.71 4.08 -13.31
C SER A 102 1.46 3.22 -14.54
N VAL A 103 2.12 2.07 -14.56
CA VAL A 103 1.91 1.01 -15.55
C VAL A 103 1.46 -0.22 -14.78
N LEU A 104 0.29 -0.73 -15.13
CA LEU A 104 -0.31 -1.88 -14.49
C LEU A 104 -0.51 -3.00 -15.51
N ARG A 105 -0.42 -4.24 -15.04
CA ARG A 105 -0.83 -5.41 -15.81
C ARG A 105 -2.19 -5.89 -15.32
N LYS A 106 -3.17 -5.94 -16.22
CA LYS A 106 -4.51 -6.45 -15.90
C LYS A 106 -4.53 -7.97 -16.16
N LEU A 107 -4.89 -8.77 -15.16
CA LEU A 107 -4.93 -10.22 -15.19
C LEU A 107 -6.37 -10.69 -15.01
N SER A 108 -6.90 -11.46 -15.97
CA SER A 108 -8.22 -12.06 -15.81
C SER A 108 -8.23 -13.15 -14.73
N ALA A 109 -9.37 -13.39 -14.11
CA ALA A 109 -9.52 -14.48 -13.14
C ALA A 109 -9.12 -15.84 -13.72
N ALA A 110 -9.42 -16.10 -15.01
CA ALA A 110 -9.02 -17.33 -15.69
C ALA A 110 -7.49 -17.47 -15.80
N HIS A 111 -6.79 -16.35 -16.09
CA HIS A 111 -5.33 -16.35 -16.14
C HIS A 111 -4.72 -16.59 -14.76
N VAL A 112 -5.24 -15.93 -13.74
CA VAL A 112 -4.81 -16.15 -12.34
C VAL A 112 -5.02 -17.61 -11.94
N ALA A 113 -6.19 -18.20 -12.23
CA ALA A 113 -6.47 -19.61 -11.96
C ALA A 113 -5.50 -20.55 -12.68
N ALA A 114 -5.14 -20.26 -13.92
CA ALA A 114 -4.18 -21.07 -14.68
C ALA A 114 -2.75 -21.00 -14.09
N VAL A 115 -2.32 -19.83 -13.61
CA VAL A 115 -1.02 -19.65 -12.97
C VAL A 115 -0.95 -20.35 -11.62
N LEU A 116 -2.03 -20.34 -10.85
CA LEU A 116 -2.15 -21.00 -9.56
C LEU A 116 -2.31 -22.55 -9.62
N GLN A 117 -2.31 -23.15 -10.84
CA GLN A 117 -2.16 -24.61 -10.99
C GLN A 117 -0.77 -25.11 -10.56
N ASP A 118 0.23 -24.24 -10.64
CA ASP A 118 1.58 -24.48 -10.18
C ASP A 118 1.63 -24.27 -8.66
N LEU A 119 2.15 -25.26 -7.93
CA LEU A 119 2.15 -25.24 -6.45
C LEU A 119 3.01 -24.11 -5.87
N ASP A 120 4.16 -23.83 -6.48
CA ASP A 120 5.06 -22.78 -6.00
C ASP A 120 4.40 -21.41 -6.13
N ASN A 121 3.71 -21.16 -7.27
CA ASN A 121 2.94 -19.93 -7.47
C ASN A 121 1.75 -19.83 -6.51
N ALA A 122 1.07 -20.93 -6.25
CA ALA A 122 -0.04 -20.96 -5.30
C ALA A 122 0.42 -20.67 -3.87
N GLU A 123 1.56 -21.22 -3.45
CA GLU A 123 2.16 -20.96 -2.15
C GLU A 123 2.53 -19.48 -2.01
N GLU A 124 3.23 -18.90 -2.99
CA GLU A 124 3.59 -17.48 -2.96
C GLU A 124 2.37 -16.57 -2.94
N PHE A 125 1.32 -16.89 -3.71
CA PHE A 125 0.09 -16.14 -3.68
C PHE A 125 -0.62 -16.23 -2.33
N ALA A 126 -0.63 -17.42 -1.72
CA ALA A 126 -1.17 -17.63 -0.37
C ALA A 126 -0.39 -16.80 0.67
N LEU A 127 0.95 -16.79 0.62
CA LEU A 127 1.78 -15.96 1.48
C LEU A 127 1.47 -14.47 1.31
N HIS A 128 1.32 -13.99 0.08
CA HIS A 128 0.89 -12.63 -0.19
C HIS A 128 -0.46 -12.29 0.48
N LEU A 129 -1.46 -13.17 0.35
CA LEU A 129 -2.76 -12.96 1.00
C LEU A 129 -2.66 -12.99 2.53
N MET A 130 -1.81 -13.84 3.11
CA MET A 130 -1.56 -13.88 4.55
C MET A 130 -0.89 -12.59 5.06
N GLU A 131 0.04 -12.01 4.30
CA GLU A 131 0.66 -10.72 4.61
C GLU A 131 -0.37 -9.57 4.55
N GLN A 132 -1.23 -9.56 3.54
CA GLN A 132 -2.35 -8.62 3.44
C GLN A 132 -3.27 -8.74 4.64
N LEU A 133 -3.70 -9.96 4.97
CA LEU A 133 -4.57 -10.22 6.13
C LEU A 133 -3.92 -9.76 7.44
N SER A 134 -2.64 -10.09 7.66
CA SER A 134 -1.87 -9.65 8.84
C SER A 134 -1.81 -8.11 8.93
N SER A 135 -1.61 -7.44 7.80
CA SER A 135 -1.58 -5.96 7.75
C SER A 135 -2.93 -5.35 8.08
N GLN A 136 -4.03 -5.93 7.59
CA GLN A 136 -5.39 -5.49 7.91
C GLN A 136 -5.73 -5.74 9.38
N GLN A 137 -5.34 -6.87 9.95
CA GLN A 137 -5.52 -7.16 11.38
C GLN A 137 -4.79 -6.15 12.26
N ARG A 138 -3.54 -5.79 11.91
CA ARG A 138 -2.80 -4.73 12.62
C ARG A 138 -3.48 -3.37 12.52
N LEU A 139 -4.00 -3.02 11.33
CA LEU A 139 -4.74 -1.77 11.15
C LEU A 139 -5.96 -1.72 12.08
N ILE A 140 -6.74 -2.79 12.12
CA ILE A 140 -7.92 -2.90 13.01
C ILE A 140 -7.50 -2.80 14.48
N ALA A 141 -6.47 -3.54 14.91
CA ALA A 141 -5.95 -3.49 16.27
C ALA A 141 -5.52 -2.05 16.64
N ASN A 142 -4.76 -1.40 15.76
CA ASN A 142 -4.31 -0.02 15.97
C ASN A 142 -5.49 0.97 16.07
N MET A 143 -6.56 0.76 15.29
CA MET A 143 -7.76 1.61 15.36
C MET A 143 -8.48 1.51 16.72
N VAL A 144 -8.44 0.33 17.34
CA VAL A 144 -9.10 0.08 18.64
C VAL A 144 -8.21 0.47 19.82
N THR A 145 -6.90 0.18 19.75
CA THR A 145 -6.00 0.27 20.92
C THR A 145 -5.19 1.56 20.99
N MET A 146 -5.03 2.28 19.87
CA MET A 146 -4.17 3.45 19.79
C MET A 146 -4.97 4.75 19.63
N ASN A 147 -4.46 5.83 20.19
CA ASN A 147 -4.97 7.17 19.90
C ASN A 147 -4.52 7.67 18.51
N CYS A 148 -5.06 8.81 18.06
CA CYS A 148 -4.78 9.33 16.71
C CYS A 148 -3.30 9.66 16.47
N GLU A 149 -2.59 10.13 17.50
CA GLU A 149 -1.18 10.47 17.41
C GLU A 149 -0.32 9.22 17.20
N GLN A 150 -0.59 8.20 18.01
CA GLN A 150 0.06 6.90 17.96
C GLN A 150 -0.15 6.23 16.60
N ARG A 151 -1.39 6.21 16.12
CA ARG A 151 -1.71 5.70 14.77
C ARG A 151 -0.96 6.45 13.68
N LEU A 152 -0.87 7.79 13.78
CA LEU A 152 -0.13 8.58 12.80
C LEU A 152 1.37 8.23 12.82
N ALA A 153 1.97 8.05 13.98
CA ALA A 153 3.38 7.68 14.09
C ALA A 153 3.66 6.30 13.48
N VAL A 154 2.83 5.28 13.76
CA VAL A 154 2.92 3.95 13.16
C VAL A 154 2.74 4.04 11.64
N THR A 155 1.69 4.73 11.18
CA THR A 155 1.41 4.89 9.74
C THR A 155 2.55 5.56 9.00
N LEU A 156 3.16 6.60 9.57
CA LEU A 156 4.30 7.29 8.96
C LEU A 156 5.54 6.38 8.88
N LEU A 157 5.80 5.59 9.90
CA LEU A 157 6.92 4.65 9.92
C LEU A 157 6.74 3.56 8.86
N ASP A 158 5.56 2.94 8.82
CA ASP A 158 5.24 1.87 7.86
C ASP A 158 5.25 2.41 6.42
N LEU A 159 4.67 3.58 6.20
CA LEU A 159 4.66 4.22 4.89
C LEU A 159 6.08 4.60 4.44
N ALA A 160 6.90 5.16 5.34
CA ALA A 160 8.29 5.51 5.02
C ALA A 160 9.14 4.29 4.69
N ARG A 161 8.92 3.16 5.37
CA ARG A 161 9.58 1.88 5.07
C ARG A 161 9.15 1.32 3.72
N LYS A 162 7.87 1.47 3.37
CA LYS A 162 7.29 0.92 2.14
C LYS A 162 7.66 1.74 0.89
N VAL A 163 7.56 3.07 0.96
CA VAL A 163 7.70 3.94 -0.22
C VAL A 163 8.86 4.93 -0.12
N GLY A 164 9.61 4.91 0.97
CA GLY A 164 10.73 5.81 1.21
C GLY A 164 12.04 5.28 0.67
N ARG A 165 12.89 6.19 0.20
CA ARG A 165 14.28 5.89 -0.16
C ARG A 165 15.17 6.04 1.07
N ARG A 166 15.94 5.00 1.38
CA ARG A 166 16.84 5.01 2.53
C ARG A 166 18.05 5.91 2.27
N GLN A 167 18.34 6.80 3.22
CA GLN A 167 19.53 7.65 3.26
C GLN A 167 20.13 7.58 4.67
N GLY A 168 20.98 6.58 4.92
CA GLY A 168 21.50 6.30 6.27
C GLY A 168 20.39 5.88 7.24
N VAL A 169 20.18 6.68 8.29
CA VAL A 169 19.12 6.46 9.31
C VAL A 169 17.79 7.13 8.95
N GLU A 170 17.75 7.83 7.83
CA GLU A 170 16.57 8.54 7.35
C GLU A 170 15.89 7.81 6.20
N LEU A 171 14.57 7.90 6.15
CA LEU A 171 13.72 7.41 5.08
C LEU A 171 13.04 8.62 4.44
N ARG A 172 13.51 8.99 3.26
CA ARG A 172 12.97 10.10 2.49
C ARG A 172 11.84 9.61 1.60
N MET A 173 10.65 10.14 1.78
CA MET A 173 9.53 9.84 0.90
C MET A 173 9.74 10.53 -0.45
N GLU A 174 9.77 9.77 -1.54
CA GLU A 174 9.98 10.32 -2.89
C GLU A 174 8.81 11.20 -3.35
N ARG A 175 7.62 10.94 -2.83
CA ARG A 175 6.41 11.67 -3.13
C ARG A 175 5.92 12.44 -1.90
N ARG A 176 5.34 13.61 -2.14
CA ARG A 176 4.58 14.33 -1.12
C ARG A 176 3.34 13.51 -0.74
N VAL A 177 3.24 13.12 0.52
CA VAL A 177 2.03 12.57 1.11
C VAL A 177 1.23 13.72 1.69
N THR A 178 -0.03 13.84 1.29
CA THR A 178 -0.87 14.95 1.73
C THR A 178 -1.44 14.68 3.12
N HIS A 179 -1.79 15.76 3.85
CA HIS A 179 -2.48 15.64 5.14
C HIS A 179 -3.84 14.94 4.99
N GLU A 180 -4.47 15.07 3.83
CA GLU A 180 -5.71 14.37 3.49
C GLU A 180 -5.49 12.87 3.44
N GLU A 181 -4.50 12.40 2.66
CA GLU A 181 -4.17 10.98 2.57
C GLU A 181 -3.81 10.40 3.95
N LEU A 182 -3.01 11.11 4.75
CA LEU A 182 -2.70 10.69 6.11
C LEU A 182 -3.95 10.65 7.00
N SER A 183 -4.87 11.59 6.84
CA SER A 183 -6.11 11.61 7.63
C SER A 183 -7.02 10.43 7.27
N GLU A 184 -7.09 10.05 5.99
CA GLU A 184 -7.81 8.87 5.50
C GLU A 184 -7.19 7.55 6.00
N MET A 185 -5.85 7.48 6.15
CA MET A 185 -5.14 6.30 6.69
C MET A 185 -5.33 6.15 8.20
N VAL A 186 -5.29 7.26 8.93
CA VAL A 186 -5.28 7.27 10.40
C VAL A 186 -6.69 7.29 10.99
N GLY A 187 -7.70 7.66 10.21
CA GLY A 187 -9.07 7.84 10.68
C GLY A 187 -9.20 9.07 11.59
N THR A 188 -8.68 10.22 11.14
CA THR A 188 -8.73 11.49 11.87
C THR A 188 -8.98 12.66 10.92
N THR A 189 -8.88 13.90 11.41
CA THR A 189 -9.05 15.09 10.58
C THR A 189 -7.71 15.61 10.04
N ARG A 190 -7.75 16.27 8.86
CA ARG A 190 -6.58 16.92 8.24
C ARG A 190 -5.88 17.92 9.18
N SER A 191 -6.63 18.67 9.98
CA SER A 191 -6.08 19.64 10.94
C SER A 191 -5.30 18.94 12.06
N ARG A 192 -5.82 17.82 12.60
CA ARG A 192 -5.11 17.03 13.61
C ARG A 192 -3.83 16.41 13.05
N VAL A 193 -3.86 15.92 11.83
CA VAL A 193 -2.64 15.45 11.15
C VAL A 193 -1.59 16.56 11.09
N GLY A 194 -1.98 17.78 10.64
CA GLY A 194 -1.06 18.92 10.58
C GLY A 194 -0.46 19.27 11.94
N TYR A 195 -1.28 19.25 13.01
CA TYR A 195 -0.82 19.48 14.37
C TYR A 195 0.23 18.44 14.82
N PHE A 196 -0.05 17.16 14.64
CA PHE A 196 0.88 16.10 15.05
C PHE A 196 2.16 16.07 14.21
N LEU A 197 2.08 16.32 12.89
CA LEU A 197 3.27 16.41 12.05
C LEU A 197 4.21 17.53 12.49
N LYS A 198 3.65 18.71 12.87
CA LYS A 198 4.44 19.80 13.43
C LYS A 198 5.12 19.35 14.71
N ARG A 199 4.40 18.74 15.63
CA ARG A 199 4.94 18.24 16.90
C ARG A 199 6.05 17.21 16.68
N PHE A 200 5.86 16.24 15.78
CA PHE A 200 6.88 15.25 15.42
C PHE A 200 8.12 15.90 14.80
N SER A 201 7.94 17.00 14.05
CA SER A 201 9.06 17.77 13.51
C SER A 201 9.82 18.49 14.63
N ASP A 202 9.12 19.11 15.58
CA ASP A 202 9.70 19.80 16.72
C ASP A 202 10.49 18.82 17.65
N GLU A 203 10.04 17.57 17.74
CA GLU A 203 10.70 16.47 18.46
C GLU A 203 11.83 15.78 17.62
N GLY A 204 12.07 16.20 16.40
CA GLY A 204 13.11 15.65 15.51
C GLY A 204 12.86 14.22 15.05
N LEU A 205 11.58 13.78 15.03
CA LEU A 205 11.17 12.47 14.53
C LEU A 205 11.03 12.47 13.01
N LEU A 206 10.77 13.64 12.43
CA LEU A 206 10.69 13.85 10.98
C LEU A 206 11.16 15.26 10.61
N VAL A 207 11.47 15.45 9.34
CA VAL A 207 11.85 16.73 8.75
C VAL A 207 10.95 17.00 7.54
N HIS A 208 10.41 18.21 7.46
CA HIS A 208 9.76 18.71 6.26
C HIS A 208 10.80 19.38 5.37
N SER A 209 11.02 18.87 4.16
CA SER A 209 11.78 19.62 3.16
C SER A 209 10.92 20.73 2.56
N GLY A 210 11.58 21.80 2.06
CA GLY A 210 10.87 22.94 1.43
C GLY A 210 9.99 22.55 0.22
N SER A 211 10.18 21.36 -0.35
CA SER A 211 9.35 20.76 -1.40
C SER A 211 8.07 20.10 -0.89
N GLY A 212 7.83 20.10 0.43
CA GLY A 212 6.70 19.39 1.07
C GLY A 212 6.85 17.87 1.12
N GLN A 213 8.04 17.36 0.87
CA GLN A 213 8.39 15.96 1.08
C GLN A 213 8.70 15.72 2.56
N LEU A 214 8.30 14.54 3.05
CA LEU A 214 8.59 14.09 4.41
C LEU A 214 9.85 13.23 4.41
N THR A 215 10.76 13.51 5.34
CA THR A 215 11.87 12.64 5.69
C THR A 215 11.68 12.18 7.13
N VAL A 216 11.62 10.88 7.34
CA VAL A 216 11.40 10.25 8.64
C VAL A 216 12.72 9.76 9.21
N HIS A 217 13.02 10.11 10.45
CA HIS A 217 14.15 9.53 11.18
C HIS A 217 13.74 8.16 11.72
N GLU A 218 14.06 7.08 10.99
CA GLU A 218 13.52 5.75 11.25
C GLU A 218 13.70 5.28 12.70
N THR A 219 14.93 5.35 13.23
CA THR A 219 15.23 4.86 14.58
C THR A 219 14.48 5.64 15.66
N ARG A 220 14.43 6.97 15.55
CA ARG A 220 13.73 7.81 16.54
C ARG A 220 12.23 7.56 16.52
N LEU A 221 11.63 7.52 15.32
CA LEU A 221 10.20 7.26 15.18
C LEU A 221 9.85 5.83 15.63
N ALA A 222 10.70 4.82 15.35
CA ALA A 222 10.50 3.46 15.83
C ALA A 222 10.59 3.39 17.37
N CYS A 223 11.53 4.10 18.00
CA CYS A 223 11.61 4.21 19.45
C CYS A 223 10.39 4.92 20.05
N TYR A 224 9.86 5.94 19.38
CA TYR A 224 8.63 6.61 19.79
C TYR A 224 7.45 5.65 19.76
N VAL A 225 7.26 4.91 18.68
CA VAL A 225 6.21 3.90 18.50
C VAL A 225 6.32 2.79 19.55
N ALA A 226 7.53 2.34 19.90
CA ALA A 226 7.74 1.27 20.88
C ALA A 226 7.45 1.66 22.33
N LYS A 227 7.37 2.97 22.65
CA LYS A 227 7.05 3.49 23.99
C LYS A 227 5.55 3.71 24.21
N VAL A 228 4.82 3.52 23.18
CA VAL A 228 3.40 3.80 23.06
C VAL A 228 2.61 2.50 22.96
#